data_cf58916d55eaf52bb8fb7124330f663a
#
_entry.id   cf58916d55eaf52bb8fb7124330f663a
#
_cell.length_a   1.000
_cell.length_b   1.000
_cell.length_c   1.000
_cell.angle_alpha   90.00
_cell.angle_beta   90.00
_cell.angle_gamma   90.00
#
_symmetry.space_group_name_H-M   'P 1'
#
loop_
_entity.id
_entity.type
_entity.pdbx_description
1 polymer ?
#
loop_
_entity_poly.entity_id
_entity_poly.type
_entity_poly.pdbx_seq_one_letter_code
_entity_poly.pdbx_strand_id
1 'polypeptide(L)'
;MANAEEEQTLTITHTLWAMFGVLPANQEQLPHRHQSVALDLILDAEPGCYTLLGTQVDGSKILDPIRVDWQAGGAFVTPPGMWHAHFNESGAPAHLIPVQDAGLQTYLRSLDIQFTNRRDLVAG
;
A
#
# COMPACT_ATOMS: atom_id res chain seq x y z
N MET A 1 8.27 8.88 -6.75
CA MET A 1 8.41 9.39 -8.13
C MET A 1 7.57 10.65 -8.26
N ALA A 2 8.10 11.66 -8.90
CA ALA A 2 7.41 12.93 -9.06
C ALA A 2 7.73 13.54 -10.41
N ASN A 3 6.81 14.33 -10.94
CA ASN A 3 7.00 15.15 -12.12
C ASN A 3 7.49 16.54 -11.67
N ALA A 4 8.49 17.09 -12.33
CA ALA A 4 9.05 18.40 -12.00
C ALA A 4 8.01 19.52 -12.09
N GLU A 5 6.99 19.38 -12.94
CA GLU A 5 5.89 20.33 -13.05
C GLU A 5 4.87 20.22 -11.91
N GLU A 6 4.95 19.16 -11.12
CA GLU A 6 4.04 18.88 -10.00
C GLU A 6 4.76 19.02 -8.64
N GLU A 7 5.67 19.95 -8.50
CA GLU A 7 6.50 20.14 -7.30
C GLU A 7 5.70 20.27 -6.01
N GLN A 8 4.55 20.91 -6.05
CA GLN A 8 3.75 21.16 -4.84
C GLN A 8 3.09 19.88 -4.30
N THR A 9 2.72 18.96 -5.15
CA THR A 9 2.03 17.73 -4.78
C THR A 9 2.94 16.50 -4.80
N LEU A 10 4.10 16.60 -5.43
CA LEU A 10 5.04 15.49 -5.66
C LEU A 10 4.39 14.32 -6.39
N THR A 11 3.45 14.62 -7.28
CA THR A 11 2.73 13.63 -8.10
C THR A 11 3.38 13.48 -9.48
N ILE A 12 3.08 12.39 -10.19
CA ILE A 12 3.56 12.18 -11.56
C ILE A 12 2.69 12.89 -12.59
N THR A 13 1.40 13.07 -12.28
CA THR A 13 0.44 13.88 -13.03
C THR A 13 -0.40 14.67 -12.04
N HIS A 14 -1.35 15.49 -12.51
CA HIS A 14 -2.28 16.20 -11.63
C HIS A 14 -3.08 15.27 -10.71
N THR A 15 -3.33 14.04 -11.13
CA THR A 15 -4.21 13.10 -10.44
C THR A 15 -3.49 11.87 -9.91
N LEU A 16 -2.33 11.52 -10.45
CA LEU A 16 -1.64 10.27 -10.15
C LEU A 16 -0.37 10.51 -9.34
N TRP A 17 -0.25 9.73 -8.28
CA TRP A 17 0.91 9.63 -7.43
C TRP A 17 1.49 8.21 -7.53
N ALA A 18 2.81 8.10 -7.51
CA ALA A 18 3.49 6.82 -7.48
C ALA A 18 4.79 6.91 -6.69
N MET A 19 5.21 5.79 -6.14
CA MET A 19 6.50 5.70 -5.48
C MET A 19 7.20 4.38 -5.86
N PHE A 20 8.51 4.34 -5.64
CA PHE A 20 9.26 3.09 -5.64
C PHE A 20 9.33 2.59 -4.21
N GLY A 21 8.75 1.43 -3.96
CA GLY A 21 8.67 0.83 -2.64
C GLY A 21 9.60 -0.37 -2.50
N VAL A 22 10.16 -0.53 -1.31
CA VAL A 22 10.93 -1.70 -0.92
C VAL A 22 10.29 -2.28 0.33
N LEU A 23 9.95 -3.57 0.29
CA LEU A 23 9.53 -4.31 1.47
C LEU A 23 10.68 -5.25 1.84
N PRO A 24 11.44 -4.94 2.90
CA PRO A 24 12.59 -5.75 3.28
C PRO A 24 12.22 -7.19 3.64
N ALA A 25 13.19 -8.08 3.54
CA ALA A 25 13.03 -9.48 3.92
C ALA A 25 12.52 -9.61 5.36
N ASN A 26 11.60 -10.53 5.59
CA ASN A 26 11.04 -10.85 6.90
C ASN A 26 10.43 -9.66 7.63
N GLN A 27 9.83 -8.73 6.88
CA GLN A 27 9.15 -7.56 7.43
C GLN A 27 7.73 -7.45 6.93
N GLU A 28 6.94 -6.67 7.66
CA GLU A 28 5.55 -6.36 7.31
C GLU A 28 5.31 -4.86 7.37
N GLN A 29 4.39 -4.41 6.56
CA GLN A 29 3.81 -3.09 6.63
C GLN A 29 2.43 -3.19 7.26
N LEU A 30 2.22 -2.49 8.38
CA LEU A 30 0.99 -2.58 9.15
C LEU A 30 -0.24 -2.15 8.34
N PRO A 31 -1.42 -2.65 8.71
CA PRO A 31 -2.65 -2.25 8.04
C PRO A 31 -2.84 -0.74 8.03
N HIS A 32 -3.20 -0.25 6.85
CA HIS A 32 -3.56 1.14 6.61
C HIS A 32 -4.64 1.19 5.54
N ARG A 33 -5.30 2.31 5.44
CA ARG A 33 -6.30 2.55 4.40
C ARG A 33 -6.27 4.00 3.93
N HIS A 34 -6.75 4.22 2.72
CA HIS A 34 -6.91 5.54 2.13
C HIS A 34 -8.05 5.50 1.10
N GLN A 35 -8.64 6.65 0.79
CA GLN A 35 -9.72 6.74 -0.20
C GLN A 35 -9.21 6.60 -1.63
N SER A 36 -7.94 6.89 -1.88
CA SER A 36 -7.38 6.67 -3.20
C SER A 36 -7.37 5.19 -3.55
N VAL A 37 -7.68 4.86 -4.79
CA VAL A 37 -7.45 3.54 -5.33
C VAL A 37 -5.94 3.35 -5.53
N ALA A 38 -5.44 2.15 -5.28
CA ALA A 38 -4.05 1.81 -5.53
C ALA A 38 -3.95 0.68 -6.55
N LEU A 39 -3.06 0.85 -7.52
CA LEU A 39 -2.59 -0.21 -8.39
C LEU A 39 -1.15 -0.51 -8.01
N ASP A 40 -0.90 -1.70 -7.47
CA ASP A 40 0.42 -2.12 -7.06
C ASP A 40 1.06 -2.97 -8.15
N LEU A 41 2.17 -2.47 -8.70
CA LEU A 41 2.97 -3.16 -9.70
C LEU A 41 4.13 -3.86 -9.00
N ILE A 42 4.19 -5.18 -9.10
CA ILE A 42 5.25 -5.98 -8.47
C ILE A 42 6.42 -6.12 -9.44
N LEU A 43 7.54 -5.51 -9.11
CA LEU A 43 8.76 -5.58 -9.92
C LEU A 43 9.50 -6.89 -9.69
N ASP A 44 9.76 -7.21 -8.43
CA ASP A 44 10.30 -8.50 -8.04
C ASP A 44 9.79 -8.89 -6.65
N ALA A 45 9.60 -10.18 -6.45
CA ALA A 45 9.23 -10.76 -5.17
C ALA A 45 9.53 -12.27 -5.19
N GLU A 46 10.16 -12.76 -4.12
CA GLU A 46 10.27 -14.19 -3.88
C GLU A 46 8.97 -14.75 -3.30
N PRO A 47 8.73 -16.06 -3.38
CA PRO A 47 7.57 -16.65 -2.70
C PRO A 47 7.54 -16.31 -1.21
N GLY A 48 6.37 -15.97 -0.70
CA GLY A 48 6.19 -15.52 0.68
C GLY A 48 5.87 -14.03 0.81
N CYS A 49 5.76 -13.31 -0.30
CA CYS A 49 5.27 -11.93 -0.32
C CYS A 49 3.80 -11.92 -0.67
N TYR A 50 3.00 -11.20 0.10
CA TYR A 50 1.56 -11.12 -0.11
C TYR A 50 0.96 -9.87 0.52
N THR A 51 -0.25 -9.54 0.10
CA THR A 51 -1.07 -8.49 0.68
C THR A 51 -2.36 -9.09 1.24
N LEU A 52 -2.75 -8.61 2.41
CA LEU A 52 -4.07 -8.88 2.98
C LEU A 52 -4.95 -7.65 2.80
N LEU A 53 -6.20 -7.88 2.39
CA LEU A 53 -7.19 -6.84 2.15
C LEU A 53 -8.45 -7.13 2.96
N GLY A 54 -9.07 -6.11 3.52
CA GLY A 54 -10.30 -6.29 4.27
C GLY A 54 -11.01 -4.98 4.59
N THR A 55 -12.25 -5.09 5.05
CA THR A 55 -13.11 -3.95 5.35
C THR A 55 -13.08 -3.55 6.81
N GLN A 56 -12.58 -4.42 7.69
CA GLN A 56 -12.56 -4.20 9.12
C GLN A 56 -11.23 -4.64 9.72
N VAL A 57 -10.82 -3.94 10.77
CA VAL A 57 -9.63 -4.28 11.55
C VAL A 57 -9.99 -4.43 13.02
N ASP A 58 -9.23 -5.29 13.70
CA ASP A 58 -9.21 -5.38 15.16
C ASP A 58 -7.77 -5.16 15.62
N GLY A 59 -7.50 -4.00 16.21
CA GLY A 59 -6.13 -3.59 16.50
C GLY A 59 -5.30 -3.48 15.21
N SER A 60 -4.29 -4.31 15.09
CA SER A 60 -3.41 -4.37 13.92
C SER A 60 -3.71 -5.56 13.00
N LYS A 61 -4.86 -6.22 13.18
CA LYS A 61 -5.27 -7.35 12.37
C LYS A 61 -6.44 -7.01 11.47
N ILE A 62 -6.35 -7.36 10.19
CA ILE A 62 -7.46 -7.31 9.26
C ILE A 62 -8.34 -8.53 9.49
N LEU A 63 -9.64 -8.30 9.69
CA LEU A 63 -10.61 -9.36 9.89
C LEU A 63 -11.07 -9.93 8.55
N ASP A 64 -11.21 -11.27 8.48
CA ASP A 64 -11.64 -11.99 7.28
C ASP A 64 -10.92 -11.53 6.00
N PRO A 65 -9.58 -11.52 5.98
CA PRO A 65 -8.84 -10.92 4.89
C PRO A 65 -8.92 -11.72 3.60
N ILE A 66 -8.89 -11.01 2.48
CA ILE A 66 -8.57 -11.57 1.17
C ILE A 66 -7.06 -11.52 1.01
N ARG A 67 -6.45 -12.64 0.67
CA ARG A 67 -5.01 -12.72 0.43
C ARG A 67 -4.70 -12.66 -1.06
N VAL A 68 -3.75 -11.81 -1.41
CA VAL A 68 -3.19 -11.70 -2.76
C VAL A 68 -1.70 -12.00 -2.69
N ASP A 69 -1.28 -13.12 -3.27
CA ASP A 69 0.14 -13.45 -3.36
C ASP A 69 0.80 -12.63 -4.47
N TRP A 70 2.00 -12.13 -4.20
CA TRP A 70 2.75 -11.32 -5.14
C TRP A 70 3.47 -12.20 -6.16
N GLN A 71 3.45 -11.75 -7.43
CA GLN A 71 4.22 -12.35 -8.50
C GLN A 71 4.99 -11.27 -9.25
N ALA A 72 6.27 -11.50 -9.49
CA ALA A 72 7.10 -10.58 -10.28
C ALA A 72 6.47 -10.33 -11.65
N GLY A 73 6.35 -9.07 -12.04
CA GLY A 73 5.70 -8.65 -13.27
C GLY A 73 4.17 -8.60 -13.17
N GLY A 74 3.58 -8.99 -12.04
CA GLY A 74 2.15 -8.91 -11.80
C GLY A 74 1.70 -7.58 -11.24
N ALA A 75 0.39 -7.41 -11.14
CA ALA A 75 -0.23 -6.24 -10.54
C ALA A 75 -1.53 -6.62 -9.84
N PHE A 76 -1.90 -5.86 -8.83
CA PHE A 76 -3.20 -5.99 -8.19
C PHE A 76 -3.74 -4.63 -7.76
N VAL A 77 -5.04 -4.56 -7.55
CA VAL A 77 -5.73 -3.32 -7.17
C VAL A 77 -6.16 -3.42 -5.71
N THR A 78 -5.85 -2.36 -4.95
CA THR A 78 -6.46 -2.13 -3.64
C THR A 78 -7.62 -1.17 -3.82
N PRO A 79 -8.88 -1.61 -3.57
CA PRO A 79 -10.04 -0.75 -3.71
C PRO A 79 -10.00 0.44 -2.74
N PRO A 80 -10.67 1.56 -3.08
CA PRO A 80 -10.75 2.73 -2.20
C PRO A 80 -11.31 2.37 -0.82
N GLY A 81 -10.68 2.93 0.22
CA GLY A 81 -11.15 2.78 1.60
C GLY A 81 -10.90 1.42 2.24
N MET A 82 -10.35 0.47 1.51
CA MET A 82 -10.09 -0.86 2.04
C MET A 82 -8.81 -0.91 2.86
N TRP A 83 -8.88 -1.56 4.02
CA TRP A 83 -7.68 -1.84 4.81
C TRP A 83 -6.78 -2.82 4.06
N HIS A 84 -5.49 -2.56 4.05
CA HIS A 84 -4.52 -3.44 3.43
C HIS A 84 -3.20 -3.44 4.21
N ALA A 85 -2.53 -4.58 4.18
CA ALA A 85 -1.25 -4.80 4.83
C ALA A 85 -0.37 -5.66 3.92
N HIS A 86 0.90 -5.33 3.85
CA HIS A 86 1.86 -6.04 3.02
C HIS A 86 2.81 -6.85 3.88
N PHE A 87 3.12 -8.05 3.43
CA PHE A 87 3.97 -9.00 4.17
C PHE A 87 5.05 -9.55 3.25
N ASN A 88 6.27 -9.60 3.75
CA ASN A 88 7.36 -10.30 3.11
C ASN A 88 7.95 -11.31 4.10
N GLU A 89 7.53 -12.56 3.98
CA GLU A 89 8.03 -13.68 4.76
C GLU A 89 9.18 -14.40 4.07
N SER A 90 9.70 -13.85 2.98
CA SER A 90 10.83 -14.41 2.24
C SER A 90 12.16 -13.91 2.80
N GLY A 91 13.25 -14.53 2.34
CA GLY A 91 14.59 -14.14 2.73
C GLY A 91 15.23 -13.05 1.86
N ALA A 92 14.46 -12.41 0.98
CA ALA A 92 14.95 -11.38 0.07
C ALA A 92 14.01 -10.17 0.04
N PRO A 93 14.51 -8.94 -0.20
CA PRO A 93 13.65 -7.78 -0.33
C PRO A 93 12.78 -7.88 -1.57
N ALA A 94 11.57 -7.33 -1.48
CA ALA A 94 10.65 -7.21 -2.61
C ALA A 94 10.54 -5.75 -3.04
N HIS A 95 10.31 -5.53 -4.33
CA HIS A 95 10.22 -4.19 -4.92
C HIS A 95 8.91 -4.04 -5.66
N LEU A 96 8.25 -2.91 -5.43
CA LEU A 96 6.96 -2.60 -6.04
C LEU A 96 6.85 -1.12 -6.36
N ILE A 97 5.92 -0.82 -7.27
CA ILE A 97 5.53 0.55 -7.57
C ILE A 97 4.04 0.67 -7.34
N PRO A 98 3.59 1.20 -6.19
CA PRO A 98 2.21 1.57 -6.00
C PRO A 98 1.90 2.85 -6.78
N VAL A 99 0.79 2.83 -7.51
CA VAL A 99 0.24 3.97 -8.24
C VAL A 99 -1.13 4.28 -7.66
N GLN A 100 -1.36 5.51 -7.27
CA GLN A 100 -2.60 5.93 -6.64
C GLN A 100 -3.15 7.20 -7.30
N ASP A 101 -4.47 7.36 -7.27
CA ASP A 101 -5.12 8.62 -7.61
C ASP A 101 -5.11 9.63 -6.44
N ALA A 102 -4.11 9.54 -5.58
CA ALA A 102 -3.95 10.40 -4.41
C ALA A 102 -3.82 11.89 -4.79
N GLY A 103 -3.28 12.19 -5.96
CA GLY A 103 -3.23 13.55 -6.49
C GLY A 103 -4.62 14.12 -6.73
N LEU A 104 -5.53 13.34 -7.32
CA LEU A 104 -6.93 13.72 -7.50
C LEU A 104 -7.63 13.94 -6.15
N GLN A 105 -7.48 13.00 -5.22
CA GLN A 105 -8.08 13.09 -3.90
C GLN A 105 -7.56 14.30 -3.11
N THR A 106 -6.28 14.62 -3.24
CA THR A 106 -5.68 15.81 -2.63
C THR A 106 -6.24 17.08 -3.25
N TYR A 107 -6.37 17.13 -4.57
CA TYR A 107 -6.94 18.28 -5.27
C TYR A 107 -8.39 18.51 -4.86
N LEU A 108 -9.19 17.46 -4.71
CA LEU A 108 -10.57 17.53 -4.25
C LEU A 108 -10.70 17.72 -2.73
N ARG A 109 -9.60 17.70 -1.98
CA ARG A 109 -9.55 17.76 -0.51
C ARG A 109 -10.34 16.62 0.15
N SER A 110 -10.35 15.45 -0.47
CA SER A 110 -11.06 14.26 0.00
C SER A 110 -10.13 13.14 0.45
N LEU A 111 -8.81 13.35 0.38
CA LEU A 111 -7.84 12.35 0.81
C LEU A 111 -7.89 12.18 2.33
N ASP A 112 -8.16 10.95 2.77
CA ASP A 112 -8.13 10.54 4.16
C ASP A 112 -7.30 9.26 4.27
N ILE A 113 -6.20 9.34 5.00
CA ILE A 113 -5.30 8.21 5.21
C ILE A 113 -5.36 7.82 6.68
N GLN A 114 -5.66 6.55 6.95
CA GLN A 114 -5.74 6.02 8.30
C GLN A 114 -4.73 4.89 8.48
N PHE A 115 -4.06 4.89 9.62
CA PHE A 115 -3.08 3.88 10.00
C PHE A 115 -3.51 3.18 11.28
N THR A 116 -3.11 1.93 11.44
CA THR A 116 -3.23 1.27 12.74
C THR A 116 -2.22 1.88 13.70
N ASN A 117 -2.62 2.00 14.97
CA ASN A 117 -1.77 2.61 15.98
C ASN A 117 -0.69 1.61 16.43
N ARG A 118 0.56 2.00 16.35
CA ARG A 118 1.68 1.18 16.86
C ARG A 118 1.59 0.87 18.35
N ARG A 119 0.92 1.71 19.13
CA ARG A 119 0.70 1.46 20.57
C ARG A 119 -0.13 0.21 20.81
N ASP A 120 -1.02 -0.13 19.88
CA ASP A 120 -1.84 -1.32 19.99
C ASP A 120 -1.00 -2.60 19.85
N LEU A 121 0.10 -2.53 19.09
CA LEU A 121 1.06 -3.63 18.96
C LEU A 121 1.92 -3.81 20.21
N VAL A 122 2.25 -2.72 20.90
CA VAL A 122 3.11 -2.75 22.08
C VAL A 122 2.29 -3.07 23.34
N ALA A 123 1.03 -2.65 23.39
CA ALA A 123 0.12 -2.89 24.50
C ALA A 123 -0.58 -4.26 24.43
N GLY A 124 -0.58 -4.88 23.28
CA GLY A 124 -1.11 -6.21 23.05
C GLY A 124 -0.01 -7.23 23.03
#